data_b4c7e7c0b84422bdb2c4287a51eb3029
#
_entry.id   b4c7e7c0b84422bdb2c4287a51eb3029
#
_cell.length_a   1.000
_cell.length_b   1.000
_cell.length_c   1.000
_cell.angle_alpha   90.00
_cell.angle_beta   90.00
_cell.angle_gamma   90.00
#
_symmetry.space_group_name_H-M   'P 1'
#
loop_
_entity.id
_entity.type
_entity.pdbx_description
1 polymer ?
#
loop_
_entity_poly.entity_id
_entity_poly.type
_entity_poly.pdbx_seq_one_letter_code
_entity_poly.pdbx_strand_id
1 'polypeptide(L)'
;MEYRHLGRSGLSVSRLCLGTMNFGWKTEESDSHAIMDRALAEGINFFDTANVYGFDAGKGRTEEVLGRWFAQGGERRDRTVLATKVYGGMSDWPNDTFLSARNIVRACEASLRRMRTEWIDLYQFHHVDLRTPWEEIWQACETLVGQGKVLYVGSSNHAGWQLAAANEAAARRNFQGLVSEQSHYNLLTRHVELEVLPAAQHYGIGIIPWSPLAGGLLAGVLERPEGTRRSEDRNQRRVERHRRALEQYEAFCRQIGRPPADVGLAWLLHQPAVTAPIVGPRTVEQFEGSLRALHVALDEEQLTRLDEIFPGYRPAPMEYAW
;
A
#
# COMPACT_ATOMS: atom_id res chain seq x y z
N MET A 1 -12.49 11.49 -10.36
CA MET A 1 -11.91 10.40 -9.54
C MET A 1 -13.04 9.52 -9.00
N GLU A 2 -12.91 8.20 -9.08
CA GLU A 2 -13.79 7.23 -8.41
C GLU A 2 -13.30 7.01 -6.98
N TYR A 3 -14.25 6.83 -6.04
CA TYR A 3 -13.96 6.51 -4.64
C TYR A 3 -14.60 5.18 -4.27
N ARG A 4 -13.96 4.43 -3.38
CA ARG A 4 -14.47 3.18 -2.81
C ARG A 4 -14.34 3.19 -1.30
N HIS A 5 -15.23 2.45 -0.63
CA HIS A 5 -15.06 2.21 0.80
C HIS A 5 -13.82 1.35 1.06
N LEU A 6 -13.06 1.70 2.09
CA LEU A 6 -11.93 0.90 2.55
C LEU A 6 -12.45 -0.29 3.36
N GLY A 7 -12.54 -1.44 2.69
CA GLY A 7 -13.16 -2.62 3.24
C GLY A 7 -14.60 -2.36 3.69
N ARG A 8 -14.99 -2.88 4.85
CA ARG A 8 -16.32 -2.69 5.48
C ARG A 8 -16.47 -1.39 6.26
N SER A 9 -15.51 -0.49 6.17
CA SER A 9 -15.58 0.82 6.84
C SER A 9 -16.38 1.84 6.04
N GLY A 10 -16.84 2.91 6.70
CA GLY A 10 -17.44 4.06 6.04
C GLY A 10 -16.44 5.00 5.38
N LEU A 11 -15.13 4.70 5.45
CA LEU A 11 -14.06 5.54 4.93
C LEU A 11 -13.97 5.43 3.41
N SER A 12 -14.23 6.53 2.70
CA SER A 12 -14.13 6.59 1.23
C SER A 12 -12.75 7.03 0.80
N VAL A 13 -12.08 6.22 -0.01
CA VAL A 13 -10.74 6.47 -0.54
C VAL A 13 -10.71 6.44 -2.06
N SER A 14 -9.80 7.20 -2.66
CA SER A 14 -9.54 7.20 -4.09
C SER A 14 -9.03 5.85 -4.58
N ARG A 15 -9.28 5.52 -5.86
CA ARG A 15 -8.87 4.24 -6.49
C ARG A 15 -7.36 4.06 -6.62
N LEU A 16 -6.56 5.11 -6.39
CA LEU A 16 -5.11 5.05 -6.21
C LEU A 16 -4.76 5.64 -4.85
N CYS A 17 -3.74 5.06 -4.21
CA CYS A 17 -3.14 5.55 -2.99
C CYS A 17 -1.76 6.17 -3.29
N LEU A 18 -1.51 7.40 -2.83
CA LEU A 18 -0.21 8.04 -2.94
C LEU A 18 0.75 7.48 -1.88
N GLY A 19 1.73 6.69 -2.30
CA GLY A 19 2.81 6.21 -1.45
C GLY A 19 3.94 7.23 -1.35
N THR A 20 4.31 7.58 -0.13
CA THR A 20 5.24 8.68 0.17
C THR A 20 6.66 8.22 0.52
N MET A 21 6.97 6.94 0.44
CA MET A 21 8.25 6.35 0.88
C MET A 21 9.50 7.03 0.31
N ASN A 22 9.40 7.64 -0.87
CA ASN A 22 10.53 8.35 -1.51
C ASN A 22 10.72 9.79 -0.99
N PHE A 23 9.72 10.37 -0.30
CA PHE A 23 9.69 11.78 0.06
C PHE A 23 10.67 12.12 1.18
N GLY A 24 11.45 13.17 0.98
CA GLY A 24 12.52 13.57 1.88
C GLY A 24 13.75 12.67 1.88
N TRP A 25 13.85 11.73 0.92
CA TRP A 25 14.99 10.84 0.69
C TRP A 25 15.43 10.85 -0.77
N LYS A 26 14.65 10.27 -1.70
CA LYS A 26 14.93 10.23 -3.16
C LYS A 26 14.20 11.33 -3.94
N THR A 27 13.27 11.99 -3.30
CA THR A 27 12.50 13.11 -3.83
C THR A 27 12.64 14.24 -2.83
N GLU A 28 13.14 15.37 -3.29
CA GLU A 28 13.31 16.56 -2.45
C GLU A 28 11.96 17.02 -1.87
N GLU A 29 12.01 17.77 -0.78
CA GLU A 29 10.80 18.19 -0.07
C GLU A 29 9.88 19.06 -0.92
N SER A 30 10.44 19.99 -1.71
CA SER A 30 9.68 20.83 -2.63
C SER A 30 8.92 20.02 -3.68
N ASP A 31 9.59 19.03 -4.28
CA ASP A 31 8.98 18.14 -5.27
C ASP A 31 7.95 17.22 -4.63
N SER A 32 8.22 16.75 -3.40
CA SER A 32 7.26 15.98 -2.62
C SER A 32 5.97 16.76 -2.36
N HIS A 33 6.09 18.04 -1.99
CA HIS A 33 4.93 18.93 -1.80
C HIS A 33 4.17 19.16 -3.10
N ALA A 34 4.88 19.38 -4.23
CA ALA A 34 4.26 19.54 -5.54
C ALA A 34 3.48 18.28 -5.97
N ILE A 35 4.03 17.08 -5.71
CA ILE A 35 3.34 15.81 -5.98
C ILE A 35 2.08 15.68 -5.11
N MET A 36 2.14 16.02 -3.82
CA MET A 36 1.00 15.95 -2.91
C MET A 36 -0.10 16.96 -3.29
N ASP A 37 0.27 18.20 -3.65
CA ASP A 37 -0.67 19.21 -4.14
C ASP A 37 -1.35 18.76 -5.44
N ARG A 38 -0.57 18.20 -6.36
CA ARG A 38 -1.10 17.65 -7.61
C ARG A 38 -2.03 16.47 -7.34
N ALA A 39 -1.70 15.60 -6.40
CA ALA A 39 -2.53 14.45 -6.02
C ALA A 39 -3.92 14.90 -5.51
N LEU A 40 -3.96 15.86 -4.59
CA LEU A 40 -5.23 16.42 -4.11
C LEU A 40 -6.03 17.11 -5.23
N ALA A 41 -5.36 17.83 -6.14
CA ALA A 41 -6.01 18.47 -7.27
C ALA A 41 -6.68 17.47 -8.22
N GLU A 42 -6.10 16.27 -8.38
CA GLU A 42 -6.67 15.16 -9.16
C GLU A 42 -7.68 14.31 -8.38
N GLY A 43 -7.96 14.66 -7.12
CA GLY A 43 -8.91 13.96 -6.25
C GLY A 43 -8.36 12.70 -5.60
N ILE A 44 -7.03 12.50 -5.58
CA ILE A 44 -6.42 11.47 -4.74
C ILE A 44 -6.45 11.96 -3.30
N ASN A 45 -7.24 11.30 -2.47
CA ASN A 45 -7.35 11.64 -1.05
C ASN A 45 -6.62 10.66 -0.13
N PHE A 46 -6.12 9.55 -0.63
CA PHE A 46 -5.53 8.47 0.16
C PHE A 46 -3.99 8.50 0.07
N PHE A 47 -3.33 8.80 1.21
CA PHE A 47 -1.87 8.94 1.31
C PHE A 47 -1.32 7.94 2.32
N ASP A 48 -0.29 7.19 1.92
CA ASP A 48 0.35 6.15 2.73
C ASP A 48 1.80 6.52 3.07
N THR A 49 2.12 6.51 4.35
CA THR A 49 3.47 6.69 4.90
C THR A 49 3.80 5.62 5.93
N ALA A 50 4.92 5.73 6.64
CA ALA A 50 5.27 4.93 7.80
C ALA A 50 6.26 5.68 8.72
N ASN A 51 6.24 5.33 10.01
CA ASN A 51 7.14 5.92 11.00
C ASN A 51 8.63 5.74 10.67
N VAL A 52 9.01 4.64 10.00
CA VAL A 52 10.41 4.32 9.66
C VAL A 52 10.88 4.89 8.31
N TYR A 53 10.00 5.52 7.52
CA TYR A 53 10.40 6.04 6.21
C TYR A 53 11.31 7.27 6.35
N GLY A 54 12.29 7.33 5.43
CA GLY A 54 13.35 8.32 5.41
C GLY A 54 14.73 7.70 5.16
N PHE A 55 14.91 6.40 5.46
CA PHE A 55 16.14 5.63 5.20
C PHE A 55 17.41 6.37 5.59
N ASP A 56 18.30 6.69 4.64
CA ASP A 56 19.56 7.40 4.87
C ASP A 56 19.37 8.86 5.34
N ALA A 57 18.20 9.46 5.07
CA ALA A 57 17.83 10.79 5.56
C ALA A 57 17.28 10.76 7.01
N GLY A 58 17.20 9.59 7.61
CA GLY A 58 16.75 9.37 8.98
C GLY A 58 15.29 8.92 9.10
N LYS A 59 15.05 7.98 10.02
CA LYS A 59 13.70 7.46 10.31
C LYS A 59 12.76 8.59 10.74
N GLY A 60 11.54 8.59 10.22
CA GLY A 60 10.53 9.63 10.49
C GLY A 60 10.58 10.82 9.55
N ARG A 61 11.62 10.94 8.72
CA ARG A 61 11.80 12.08 7.80
C ARG A 61 10.61 12.28 6.87
N THR A 62 10.03 11.19 6.35
CA THR A 62 8.88 11.27 5.45
C THR A 62 7.64 11.82 6.18
N GLU A 63 7.36 11.38 7.40
CA GLU A 63 6.27 11.94 8.20
C GLU A 63 6.49 13.43 8.52
N GLU A 64 7.73 13.88 8.75
CA GLU A 64 8.04 15.29 8.92
C GLU A 64 7.77 16.12 7.65
N VAL A 65 8.09 15.60 6.47
CA VAL A 65 7.77 16.25 5.18
C VAL A 65 6.26 16.43 5.03
N LEU A 66 5.47 15.38 5.31
CA LEU A 66 4.01 15.47 5.30
C LEU A 66 3.51 16.51 6.33
N GLY A 67 4.08 16.50 7.54
CA GLY A 67 3.70 17.45 8.59
C GLY A 67 3.94 18.91 8.22
N ARG A 68 5.04 19.20 7.51
CA ARG A 68 5.30 20.57 7.01
C ARG A 68 4.34 20.94 5.87
N TRP A 69 3.95 19.96 5.04
CA TRP A 69 2.95 20.17 4.00
C TRP A 69 1.56 20.44 4.58
N PHE A 70 1.10 19.67 5.57
CA PHE A 70 -0.16 19.94 6.27
C PHE A 70 -0.17 21.31 6.94
N ALA A 71 0.96 21.73 7.54
CA ALA A 71 1.07 23.02 8.20
C ALA A 71 0.95 24.24 7.28
N GLN A 72 1.00 24.06 5.95
CA GLN A 72 0.72 25.11 4.98
C GLN A 72 -0.79 25.47 4.89
N GLY A 73 -1.67 24.69 5.55
CA GLY A 73 -3.11 24.94 5.54
C GLY A 73 -3.78 24.60 4.23
N GLY A 74 -4.86 25.31 3.86
CA GLY A 74 -5.59 25.09 2.62
C GLY A 74 -6.34 23.75 2.60
N GLU A 75 -6.89 23.32 3.74
CA GLU A 75 -7.67 22.08 3.90
C GLU A 75 -6.87 20.80 3.58
N ARG A 76 -5.52 20.89 3.44
CA ARG A 76 -4.69 19.73 3.06
C ARG A 76 -4.91 18.53 3.98
N ARG A 77 -4.93 18.76 5.30
CA ARG A 77 -5.15 17.67 6.27
C ARG A 77 -6.57 17.12 6.23
N ASP A 78 -7.57 17.98 6.18
CA ASP A 78 -8.98 17.58 6.22
C ASP A 78 -9.40 16.82 4.95
N ARG A 79 -8.76 17.09 3.82
CA ARG A 79 -9.00 16.42 2.55
C ARG A 79 -8.17 15.15 2.35
N THR A 80 -7.28 14.82 3.29
CA THR A 80 -6.39 13.66 3.19
C THR A 80 -6.83 12.55 4.14
N VAL A 81 -7.09 11.37 3.62
CA VAL A 81 -7.12 10.12 4.37
C VAL A 81 -5.68 9.67 4.58
N LEU A 82 -5.17 9.88 5.78
CA LEU A 82 -3.77 9.68 6.14
C LEU A 82 -3.56 8.31 6.76
N ALA A 83 -2.76 7.47 6.09
CA ALA A 83 -2.31 6.20 6.61
C ALA A 83 -0.84 6.25 7.03
N THR A 84 -0.52 5.79 8.25
CA THR A 84 0.85 5.54 8.67
C THR A 84 0.98 4.17 9.34
N LYS A 85 2.21 3.77 9.69
CA LYS A 85 2.48 2.40 10.16
C LYS A 85 3.35 2.39 11.41
N VAL A 86 3.17 1.33 12.21
CA VAL A 86 4.00 0.98 13.37
C VAL A 86 4.51 -0.45 13.23
N TYR A 87 5.67 -0.71 13.70
CA TYR A 87 6.37 -1.99 13.88
C TYR A 87 7.88 -1.81 13.88
N GLY A 88 8.43 -1.19 12.80
CA GLY A 88 9.88 -1.02 12.65
C GLY A 88 10.49 -0.17 13.77
N GLY A 89 11.64 -0.59 14.28
CA GLY A 89 12.33 0.10 15.36
C GLY A 89 12.74 1.52 14.99
N MET A 90 12.35 2.49 15.79
CA MET A 90 12.79 3.89 15.65
C MET A 90 14.18 4.12 16.25
N SER A 91 14.56 3.29 17.24
CA SER A 91 15.90 3.24 17.85
C SER A 91 16.29 1.80 18.15
N ASP A 92 17.50 1.59 18.65
CA ASP A 92 17.98 0.28 19.13
C ASP A 92 17.58 0.00 20.58
N TRP A 93 16.80 0.91 21.20
CA TRP A 93 16.37 0.74 22.59
C TRP A 93 15.24 -0.30 22.68
N PRO A 94 15.24 -1.17 23.74
CA PRO A 94 14.15 -2.10 23.97
C PRO A 94 12.78 -1.41 24.00
N ASN A 95 11.76 -2.06 23.42
CA ASN A 95 10.38 -1.57 23.29
C ASN A 95 10.15 -0.38 22.34
N ASP A 96 11.12 -0.05 21.48
CA ASP A 96 10.93 0.91 20.38
C ASP A 96 10.64 0.21 19.04
N THR A 97 10.28 -1.08 19.08
CA THR A 97 9.96 -1.93 17.94
C THR A 97 8.80 -2.89 18.25
N PHE A 98 8.25 -3.55 17.22
CA PHE A 98 7.15 -4.52 17.31
C PHE A 98 5.82 -3.90 17.77
N LEU A 99 4.87 -4.75 18.22
CA LEU A 99 3.48 -4.38 18.48
C LEU A 99 3.08 -4.45 19.96
N SER A 100 4.03 -4.31 20.90
CA SER A 100 3.64 -4.17 22.29
C SER A 100 2.74 -2.94 22.49
N ALA A 101 1.80 -3.00 23.42
CA ALA A 101 0.91 -1.88 23.73
C ALA A 101 1.67 -0.58 23.98
N ARG A 102 2.80 -0.67 24.68
CA ARG A 102 3.70 0.47 24.91
C ARG A 102 4.20 1.09 23.61
N ASN A 103 4.69 0.25 22.65
CA ASN A 103 5.22 0.76 21.39
C ASN A 103 4.12 1.31 20.49
N ILE A 104 2.98 0.64 20.40
CA ILE A 104 1.82 1.10 19.60
C ILE A 104 1.43 2.52 20.01
N VAL A 105 1.25 2.76 21.32
CA VAL A 105 0.81 4.09 21.83
C VAL A 105 1.89 5.14 21.61
N ARG A 106 3.14 4.88 22.00
CA ARG A 106 4.24 5.85 21.88
C ARG A 106 4.59 6.17 20.41
N ALA A 107 4.58 5.18 19.54
CA ALA A 107 4.83 5.37 18.12
C ALA A 107 3.72 6.21 17.46
N CYS A 108 2.45 5.95 17.80
CA CYS A 108 1.33 6.78 17.35
C CYS A 108 1.52 8.25 17.76
N GLU A 109 1.78 8.51 19.02
CA GLU A 109 2.03 9.86 19.54
C GLU A 109 3.21 10.57 18.85
N ALA A 110 4.28 9.81 18.59
CA ALA A 110 5.45 10.33 17.87
C ALA A 110 5.13 10.64 16.40
N SER A 111 4.35 9.79 15.72
CA SER A 111 3.89 10.01 14.35
C SER A 111 2.98 11.24 14.25
N LEU A 112 2.03 11.40 15.17
CA LEU A 112 1.16 12.58 15.25
C LEU A 112 1.99 13.88 15.36
N ARG A 113 3.03 13.89 16.23
CA ARG A 113 3.92 15.06 16.35
C ARG A 113 4.70 15.34 15.07
N ARG A 114 5.28 14.33 14.41
CA ARG A 114 6.01 14.53 13.15
C ARG A 114 5.10 15.02 12.04
N MET A 115 3.91 14.45 11.92
CA MET A 115 2.93 14.84 10.91
C MET A 115 2.11 16.09 11.28
N ARG A 116 2.32 16.68 12.47
CA ARG A 116 1.64 17.89 12.94
C ARG A 116 0.12 17.80 12.81
N THR A 117 -0.44 16.68 13.22
CA THR A 117 -1.87 16.40 13.18
C THR A 117 -2.34 15.78 14.49
N GLU A 118 -3.62 15.89 14.80
CA GLU A 118 -4.21 15.36 16.01
C GLU A 118 -4.75 13.94 15.85
N TRP A 119 -4.95 13.47 14.59
CA TRP A 119 -5.45 12.14 14.31
C TRP A 119 -4.79 11.49 13.09
N ILE A 120 -4.81 10.16 13.06
CA ILE A 120 -4.44 9.29 11.94
C ILE A 120 -5.72 8.59 11.47
N ASP A 121 -6.03 8.68 10.17
CA ASP A 121 -7.22 8.03 9.64
C ASP A 121 -7.07 6.51 9.61
N LEU A 122 -5.90 6.00 9.19
CA LEU A 122 -5.60 4.57 9.15
C LEU A 122 -4.24 4.26 9.78
N TYR A 123 -4.24 3.58 10.92
CA TYR A 123 -3.03 3.15 11.60
C TYR A 123 -2.76 1.67 11.32
N GLN A 124 -1.64 1.35 10.69
CA GLN A 124 -1.37 0.02 10.15
C GLN A 124 -0.24 -0.68 10.91
N PHE A 125 -0.40 -1.97 11.18
CA PHE A 125 0.70 -2.83 11.61
C PHE A 125 1.58 -3.14 10.39
N HIS A 126 2.83 -2.63 10.37
CA HIS A 126 3.70 -2.73 9.19
C HIS A 126 4.13 -4.17 8.88
N HIS A 127 4.22 -5.01 9.92
CA HIS A 127 4.51 -6.43 9.85
C HIS A 127 3.84 -7.18 11.00
N VAL A 128 3.82 -8.50 10.87
CA VAL A 128 3.30 -9.41 11.88
C VAL A 128 4.22 -9.45 13.11
N ASP A 129 3.65 -9.38 14.29
CA ASP A 129 4.32 -9.70 15.55
C ASP A 129 3.73 -10.99 16.14
N LEU A 130 4.49 -12.08 16.05
CA LEU A 130 4.09 -13.38 16.59
C LEU A 130 4.32 -13.51 18.12
N ARG A 131 4.87 -12.50 18.76
CA ARG A 131 5.21 -12.51 20.19
C ARG A 131 4.18 -11.79 21.05
N THR A 132 3.49 -10.81 20.48
CA THR A 132 2.49 -10.02 21.18
C THR A 132 1.11 -10.59 20.91
N PRO A 133 0.32 -10.96 21.93
CA PRO A 133 -1.02 -11.48 21.76
C PRO A 133 -1.99 -10.40 21.23
N TRP A 134 -2.98 -10.83 20.45
CA TRP A 134 -3.98 -9.92 19.88
C TRP A 134 -4.75 -9.13 20.93
N GLU A 135 -4.96 -9.70 22.11
CA GLU A 135 -5.64 -9.06 23.24
C GLU A 135 -4.90 -7.78 23.68
N GLU A 136 -3.56 -7.81 23.75
CA GLU A 136 -2.73 -6.67 24.09
C GLU A 136 -2.73 -5.63 22.96
N ILE A 137 -2.56 -6.09 21.70
CA ILE A 137 -2.59 -5.23 20.51
C ILE A 137 -3.89 -4.46 20.43
N TRP A 138 -5.02 -5.15 20.55
CA TRP A 138 -6.34 -4.52 20.47
C TRP A 138 -6.62 -3.58 21.64
N GLN A 139 -6.19 -3.92 22.85
CA GLN A 139 -6.33 -3.01 23.99
C GLN A 139 -5.64 -1.64 23.73
N ALA A 140 -4.45 -1.65 23.13
CA ALA A 140 -3.75 -0.42 22.76
C ALA A 140 -4.50 0.34 21.65
N CYS A 141 -5.00 -0.36 20.64
CA CYS A 141 -5.78 0.25 19.55
C CYS A 141 -7.11 0.84 20.04
N GLU A 142 -7.84 0.13 20.89
CA GLU A 142 -9.09 0.63 21.53
C GLU A 142 -8.81 1.95 22.29
N THR A 143 -7.69 2.02 23.00
CA THR A 143 -7.30 3.24 23.72
C THR A 143 -7.07 4.40 22.75
N LEU A 144 -6.35 4.17 21.65
CA LEU A 144 -6.06 5.22 20.65
C LEU A 144 -7.33 5.66 19.91
N VAL A 145 -8.21 4.71 19.58
CA VAL A 145 -9.50 5.01 18.94
C VAL A 145 -10.41 5.76 19.89
N GLY A 146 -10.51 5.32 21.14
CA GLY A 146 -11.30 6.00 22.18
C GLY A 146 -10.83 7.43 22.48
N GLN A 147 -9.53 7.72 22.24
CA GLN A 147 -8.96 9.08 22.34
C GLN A 147 -9.14 9.91 21.05
N GLY A 148 -9.67 9.33 19.98
CA GLY A 148 -9.78 10.00 18.67
C GLY A 148 -8.45 10.21 17.94
N LYS A 149 -7.36 9.59 18.41
CA LYS A 149 -6.03 9.70 17.79
C LYS A 149 -5.86 8.78 16.57
N VAL A 150 -6.62 7.70 16.51
CA VAL A 150 -6.70 6.75 15.41
C VAL A 150 -8.18 6.53 15.09
N LEU A 151 -8.54 6.55 13.80
CA LEU A 151 -9.93 6.32 13.40
C LEU A 151 -10.16 4.87 12.98
N TYR A 152 -9.26 4.30 12.19
CA TYR A 152 -9.31 2.93 11.68
C TYR A 152 -7.97 2.22 11.84
N VAL A 153 -8.02 0.90 12.00
CA VAL A 153 -6.83 0.05 12.11
C VAL A 153 -6.72 -0.84 10.89
N GLY A 154 -5.51 -0.96 10.36
CA GLY A 154 -5.16 -1.84 9.25
C GLY A 154 -3.92 -2.68 9.55
N SER A 155 -3.60 -3.57 8.63
CA SER A 155 -2.42 -4.42 8.68
C SER A 155 -1.61 -4.35 7.40
N SER A 156 -0.42 -4.92 7.42
CA SER A 156 0.43 -5.10 6.25
C SER A 156 1.24 -6.39 6.39
N ASN A 157 1.35 -7.14 5.28
CA ASN A 157 2.13 -8.36 5.19
C ASN A 157 1.65 -9.50 6.12
N HIS A 158 0.34 -9.55 6.40
CA HIS A 158 -0.28 -10.62 7.17
C HIS A 158 -0.73 -11.77 6.26
N ALA A 159 -0.62 -13.00 6.75
CA ALA A 159 -1.23 -14.17 6.12
C ALA A 159 -2.75 -14.20 6.35
N GLY A 160 -3.50 -14.94 5.53
CA GLY A 160 -4.96 -15.02 5.65
C GLY A 160 -5.43 -15.50 7.03
N TRP A 161 -4.78 -16.54 7.60
CA TRP A 161 -5.11 -17.00 8.96
C TRP A 161 -4.86 -15.95 10.04
N GLN A 162 -3.88 -15.05 9.84
CA GLN A 162 -3.59 -13.96 10.79
C GLN A 162 -4.65 -12.86 10.71
N LEU A 163 -5.15 -12.55 9.51
CA LEU A 163 -6.29 -11.64 9.33
C LEU A 163 -7.53 -12.19 10.05
N ALA A 164 -7.79 -13.50 9.89
CA ALA A 164 -8.89 -14.16 10.60
C ALA A 164 -8.72 -14.07 12.12
N ALA A 165 -7.54 -14.47 12.63
CA ALA A 165 -7.27 -14.45 14.07
C ALA A 165 -7.40 -13.03 14.66
N ALA A 166 -6.89 -12.01 13.95
CA ALA A 166 -6.99 -10.62 14.36
C ALA A 166 -8.45 -10.16 14.47
N ASN A 167 -9.27 -10.42 13.43
CA ASN A 167 -10.65 -9.97 13.40
C ASN A 167 -11.54 -10.75 14.38
N GLU A 168 -11.33 -12.06 14.57
CA GLU A 168 -12.01 -12.85 15.58
C GLU A 168 -11.69 -12.37 17.01
N ALA A 169 -10.42 -12.03 17.28
CA ALA A 169 -10.04 -11.44 18.56
C ALA A 169 -10.67 -10.05 18.79
N ALA A 170 -10.75 -9.22 17.76
CA ALA A 170 -11.42 -7.92 17.81
C ALA A 170 -12.93 -8.07 18.03
N ALA A 171 -13.59 -8.99 17.33
CA ALA A 171 -15.03 -9.23 17.45
C ALA A 171 -15.43 -9.64 18.89
N ARG A 172 -14.62 -10.47 19.56
CA ARG A 172 -14.83 -10.83 20.98
C ARG A 172 -14.75 -9.62 21.93
N ARG A 173 -14.16 -8.51 21.49
CA ARG A 173 -14.03 -7.26 22.23
C ARG A 173 -15.07 -6.20 21.79
N ASN A 174 -15.99 -6.54 20.89
CA ASN A 174 -16.88 -5.59 20.22
C ASN A 174 -16.13 -4.45 19.52
N PHE A 175 -14.93 -4.73 19.01
CA PHE A 175 -14.09 -3.80 18.28
C PHE A 175 -14.14 -4.11 16.78
N GLN A 176 -14.05 -3.06 15.93
CA GLN A 176 -14.18 -3.22 14.47
C GLN A 176 -13.10 -4.12 13.85
N GLY A 177 -11.89 -4.12 14.43
CA GLY A 177 -10.77 -4.89 13.92
C GLY A 177 -10.10 -4.24 12.69
N LEU A 178 -9.47 -5.08 11.88
CA LEU A 178 -8.79 -4.66 10.67
C LEU A 178 -9.79 -4.29 9.57
N VAL A 179 -9.63 -3.09 9.00
CA VAL A 179 -10.41 -2.64 7.84
C VAL A 179 -9.63 -2.73 6.53
N SER A 180 -8.30 -2.86 6.61
CA SER A 180 -7.44 -2.99 5.42
C SER A 180 -6.25 -3.92 5.66
N GLU A 181 -5.76 -4.51 4.58
CA GLU A 181 -4.49 -5.24 4.52
C GLU A 181 -3.64 -4.69 3.37
N GLN A 182 -2.40 -4.28 3.67
CA GLN A 182 -1.45 -3.78 2.69
C GLN A 182 -0.45 -4.89 2.31
N SER A 183 -0.64 -5.49 1.15
CA SER A 183 0.09 -6.69 0.71
C SER A 183 0.93 -6.46 -0.55
N HIS A 184 2.01 -7.25 -0.70
CA HIS A 184 2.77 -7.31 -1.95
C HIS A 184 1.95 -8.03 -3.02
N TYR A 185 1.34 -7.26 -3.93
CA TYR A 185 0.49 -7.82 -4.96
C TYR A 185 0.68 -7.11 -6.31
N ASN A 186 0.97 -7.87 -7.34
CA ASN A 186 1.12 -7.45 -8.73
C ASN A 186 1.16 -8.69 -9.63
N LEU A 187 1.19 -8.53 -10.95
CA LEU A 187 1.23 -9.64 -11.91
C LEU A 187 2.35 -10.67 -11.67
N LEU A 188 3.52 -10.24 -11.16
CA LEU A 188 4.65 -11.14 -10.84
C LEU A 188 4.58 -11.75 -9.44
N THR A 189 3.69 -11.27 -8.57
CA THR A 189 3.59 -11.69 -7.17
C THR A 189 2.13 -11.84 -6.80
N ARG A 190 1.61 -13.06 -6.91
CA ARG A 190 0.19 -13.40 -6.80
C ARG A 190 -0.14 -14.31 -5.60
N HIS A 191 0.82 -14.60 -4.72
CA HIS A 191 0.64 -15.52 -3.59
C HIS A 191 -0.51 -15.13 -2.64
N VAL A 192 -0.86 -13.85 -2.56
CA VAL A 192 -1.99 -13.36 -1.75
C VAL A 192 -3.34 -13.95 -2.18
N GLU A 193 -3.44 -14.44 -3.43
CA GLU A 193 -4.65 -15.07 -3.97
C GLU A 193 -4.98 -16.40 -3.28
N LEU A 194 -3.98 -17.08 -2.69
CA LEU A 194 -4.17 -18.37 -2.02
C LEU A 194 -5.05 -18.26 -0.77
N GLU A 195 -4.81 -17.28 0.09
CA GLU A 195 -5.55 -17.17 1.36
C GLU A 195 -5.83 -15.72 1.80
N VAL A 196 -4.95 -14.76 1.48
CA VAL A 196 -5.11 -13.37 1.92
C VAL A 196 -6.34 -12.73 1.30
N LEU A 197 -6.52 -12.85 -0.04
CA LEU A 197 -7.70 -12.30 -0.71
C LEU A 197 -8.99 -12.99 -0.29
N PRO A 198 -9.08 -14.34 -0.21
CA PRO A 198 -10.27 -14.99 0.33
C PRO A 198 -10.61 -14.58 1.77
N ALA A 199 -9.62 -14.49 2.66
CA ALA A 199 -9.82 -14.01 4.03
C ALA A 199 -10.27 -12.55 4.06
N ALA A 200 -9.64 -11.69 3.26
CA ALA A 200 -10.01 -10.29 3.17
C ALA A 200 -11.46 -10.11 2.68
N GLN A 201 -11.89 -10.87 1.69
CA GLN A 201 -13.28 -10.85 1.20
C GLN A 201 -14.25 -11.33 2.28
N HIS A 202 -13.94 -12.40 3.01
CA HIS A 202 -14.78 -12.93 4.07
C HIS A 202 -14.99 -11.94 5.22
N TYR A 203 -13.92 -11.26 5.64
CA TYR A 203 -13.95 -10.30 6.75
C TYR A 203 -14.27 -8.86 6.31
N GLY A 204 -14.46 -8.59 5.02
CA GLY A 204 -14.69 -7.27 4.49
C GLY A 204 -13.48 -6.33 4.68
N ILE A 205 -12.27 -6.84 4.46
CA ILE A 205 -11.01 -6.09 4.56
C ILE A 205 -10.63 -5.59 3.17
N GLY A 206 -10.32 -4.30 3.02
CA GLY A 206 -9.85 -3.72 1.76
C GLY A 206 -8.38 -4.03 1.51
N ILE A 207 -8.04 -4.47 0.30
CA ILE A 207 -6.65 -4.75 -0.08
C ILE A 207 -6.00 -3.51 -0.69
N ILE A 208 -4.80 -3.17 -0.19
CA ILE A 208 -3.97 -2.04 -0.62
C ILE A 208 -2.64 -2.61 -1.15
N PRO A 209 -2.52 -2.90 -2.47
CA PRO A 209 -1.29 -3.46 -3.03
C PRO A 209 -0.10 -2.49 -2.95
N TRP A 210 1.02 -2.92 -2.34
CA TRP A 210 2.29 -2.22 -2.46
C TRP A 210 3.18 -2.83 -3.54
N SER A 211 4.10 -2.04 -4.10
CA SER A 211 4.91 -2.39 -5.29
C SER A 211 4.07 -2.89 -6.48
N PRO A 212 3.04 -2.15 -6.89
CA PRO A 212 2.09 -2.59 -7.92
C PRO A 212 2.77 -2.88 -9.28
N LEU A 213 3.90 -2.25 -9.54
CA LEU A 213 4.71 -2.46 -10.76
C LEU A 213 5.98 -3.28 -10.52
N ALA A 214 6.01 -4.12 -9.45
CA ALA A 214 7.14 -5.00 -9.13
C ALA A 214 8.50 -4.29 -9.08
N GLY A 215 8.54 -3.06 -8.53
CA GLY A 215 9.74 -2.23 -8.47
C GLY A 215 10.20 -1.71 -9.85
N GLY A 216 9.28 -1.63 -10.81
CA GLY A 216 9.50 -1.12 -12.16
C GLY A 216 9.66 -2.20 -13.24
N LEU A 217 9.65 -3.49 -12.87
CA LEU A 217 9.70 -4.60 -13.85
C LEU A 217 8.50 -4.58 -14.81
N LEU A 218 7.32 -4.23 -14.31
CA LEU A 218 6.08 -4.14 -15.09
C LEU A 218 5.86 -2.76 -15.74
N ALA A 219 6.90 -1.95 -15.83
CA ALA A 219 6.80 -0.60 -16.39
C ALA A 219 7.56 -0.44 -17.72
N GLY A 220 7.70 -1.52 -18.52
CA GLY A 220 8.42 -1.50 -19.79
C GLY A 220 9.94 -1.58 -19.58
N VAL A 221 10.39 -2.51 -18.76
CA VAL A 221 11.81 -2.59 -18.35
C VAL A 221 12.73 -3.03 -19.49
N LEU A 222 12.24 -3.79 -20.46
CA LEU A 222 13.06 -4.33 -21.56
C LEU A 222 13.43 -3.25 -22.60
N GLU A 223 12.59 -2.24 -22.78
CA GLU A 223 12.76 -1.16 -23.76
C GLU A 223 13.40 0.10 -23.17
N ARG A 224 13.65 0.15 -21.85
CA ARG A 224 14.23 1.34 -21.21
C ARG A 224 15.74 1.43 -21.43
N PRO A 225 16.27 2.65 -21.70
CA PRO A 225 17.71 2.89 -21.82
C PRO A 225 18.48 2.50 -20.54
N GLU A 226 19.77 2.18 -20.70
CA GLU A 226 20.71 2.02 -19.59
C GLU A 226 20.75 3.30 -18.74
N GLY A 227 20.87 3.15 -17.40
CA GLY A 227 20.92 4.30 -16.47
C GLY A 227 19.67 4.49 -15.62
N THR A 228 18.62 3.69 -15.83
CA THR A 228 17.46 3.61 -14.93
C THR A 228 17.71 2.56 -13.84
N ARG A 229 16.73 2.27 -12.94
CA ARG A 229 16.79 1.17 -11.95
C ARG A 229 17.20 -0.20 -12.53
N ARG A 230 17.26 -0.36 -13.86
CA ARG A 230 17.73 -1.55 -14.56
C ARG A 230 19.23 -1.80 -14.34
N SER A 231 20.05 -0.76 -14.10
CA SER A 231 21.50 -0.87 -13.94
C SER A 231 21.96 -1.43 -12.59
N GLU A 232 21.06 -1.61 -11.61
CA GLU A 232 21.41 -2.27 -10.36
C GLU A 232 21.46 -3.80 -10.61
N ASP A 233 22.55 -4.48 -10.27
CA ASP A 233 22.76 -5.93 -10.44
C ASP A 233 21.56 -6.78 -9.93
N ARG A 234 20.92 -6.34 -8.86
CA ARG A 234 19.73 -6.98 -8.31
C ARG A 234 18.55 -6.94 -9.29
N ASN A 235 18.37 -5.84 -10.01
CA ASN A 235 17.28 -5.71 -10.99
C ASN A 235 17.57 -6.50 -12.25
N GLN A 236 18.82 -6.56 -12.70
CA GLN A 236 19.20 -7.40 -13.84
C GLN A 236 18.89 -8.88 -13.59
N ARG A 237 19.25 -9.43 -12.41
CA ARG A 237 18.92 -10.81 -12.03
C ARG A 237 17.40 -11.07 -12.00
N ARG A 238 16.61 -10.08 -11.58
CA ARG A 238 15.14 -10.19 -11.57
C ARG A 238 14.57 -10.16 -12.99
N VAL A 239 15.09 -9.30 -13.86
CA VAL A 239 14.73 -9.25 -15.30
C VAL A 239 15.01 -10.62 -15.92
N GLU A 240 16.24 -11.17 -15.76
CA GLU A 240 16.56 -12.49 -16.31
C GLU A 240 15.64 -13.59 -15.83
N ARG A 241 15.33 -13.63 -14.52
CA ARG A 241 14.41 -14.63 -13.94
C ARG A 241 13.03 -14.59 -14.60
N HIS A 242 12.54 -13.43 -14.97
CA HIS A 242 11.19 -13.22 -15.49
C HIS A 242 11.18 -12.84 -16.99
N ARG A 243 12.33 -12.94 -17.67
CA ARG A 243 12.53 -12.44 -19.05
C ARG A 243 11.39 -12.86 -19.98
N ARG A 244 11.11 -14.16 -20.07
CA ARG A 244 10.07 -14.70 -20.97
C ARG A 244 8.69 -14.08 -20.71
N ALA A 245 8.30 -13.99 -19.45
CA ALA A 245 7.00 -13.41 -19.10
C ALA A 245 6.97 -11.90 -19.40
N LEU A 246 8.08 -11.18 -19.13
CA LEU A 246 8.19 -9.75 -19.44
C LEU A 246 8.16 -9.48 -20.95
N GLU A 247 8.82 -10.30 -21.77
CA GLU A 247 8.76 -10.20 -23.24
C GLU A 247 7.33 -10.38 -23.76
N GLN A 248 6.62 -11.41 -23.26
CA GLN A 248 5.22 -11.64 -23.63
C GLN A 248 4.31 -10.49 -23.16
N TYR A 249 4.53 -9.98 -21.95
CA TYR A 249 3.78 -8.88 -21.38
C TYR A 249 3.97 -7.57 -22.17
N GLU A 250 5.21 -7.18 -22.45
CA GLU A 250 5.47 -5.96 -23.23
C GLU A 250 4.97 -6.09 -24.68
N ALA A 251 5.06 -7.29 -25.29
CA ALA A 251 4.45 -7.56 -26.58
C ALA A 251 2.91 -7.43 -26.56
N PHE A 252 2.27 -7.99 -25.53
CA PHE A 252 0.83 -7.83 -25.32
C PHE A 252 0.44 -6.36 -25.13
N CYS A 253 1.16 -5.59 -24.32
CA CYS A 253 0.91 -4.17 -24.11
C CYS A 253 1.01 -3.37 -25.42
N ARG A 254 2.00 -3.66 -26.27
CA ARG A 254 2.11 -3.05 -27.60
C ARG A 254 0.92 -3.41 -28.51
N GLN A 255 0.48 -4.67 -28.47
CA GLN A 255 -0.67 -5.14 -29.26
C GLN A 255 -1.94 -4.37 -28.92
N ILE A 256 -2.20 -4.13 -27.63
CA ILE A 256 -3.38 -3.37 -27.19
C ILE A 256 -3.17 -1.84 -27.18
N GLY A 257 -1.99 -1.36 -27.60
CA GLY A 257 -1.67 0.07 -27.69
C GLY A 257 -1.62 0.79 -26.33
N ARG A 258 -1.19 0.10 -25.27
CA ARG A 258 -1.15 0.64 -23.91
C ARG A 258 0.25 0.53 -23.29
N PRO A 259 0.72 1.56 -22.54
CA PRO A 259 1.98 1.46 -21.81
C PRO A 259 1.93 0.33 -20.78
N PRO A 260 3.02 -0.46 -20.61
CA PRO A 260 3.05 -1.54 -19.63
C PRO A 260 2.70 -1.13 -18.20
N ALA A 261 3.17 0.04 -17.75
CA ALA A 261 2.84 0.55 -16.42
C ALA A 261 1.34 0.74 -16.21
N ASP A 262 0.66 1.24 -17.24
CA ASP A 262 -0.79 1.51 -17.20
C ASP A 262 -1.57 0.18 -17.13
N VAL A 263 -1.15 -0.83 -17.90
CA VAL A 263 -1.75 -2.17 -17.91
C VAL A 263 -1.56 -2.88 -16.56
N GLY A 264 -0.35 -2.83 -15.99
CA GLY A 264 -0.08 -3.46 -14.68
C GLY A 264 -0.88 -2.86 -13.53
N LEU A 265 -1.08 -1.54 -13.53
CA LEU A 265 -1.95 -0.86 -12.56
C LEU A 265 -3.43 -1.16 -12.83
N ALA A 266 -3.87 -1.11 -14.08
CA ALA A 266 -5.25 -1.39 -14.46
C ALA A 266 -5.64 -2.83 -14.08
N TRP A 267 -4.75 -3.80 -14.28
CA TRP A 267 -5.02 -5.18 -13.85
C TRP A 267 -5.33 -5.27 -12.34
N LEU A 268 -4.56 -4.58 -11.50
CA LEU A 268 -4.86 -4.50 -10.06
C LEU A 268 -6.20 -3.83 -9.77
N LEU A 269 -6.54 -2.77 -10.51
CA LEU A 269 -7.82 -2.06 -10.36
C LEU A 269 -9.02 -2.94 -10.77
N HIS A 270 -8.82 -3.96 -11.60
CA HIS A 270 -9.86 -4.94 -11.97
C HIS A 270 -10.02 -6.06 -10.92
N GLN A 271 -9.09 -6.23 -9.98
CA GLN A 271 -9.23 -7.23 -8.92
C GLN A 271 -10.30 -6.82 -7.91
N PRO A 272 -11.34 -7.65 -7.66
CA PRO A 272 -12.48 -7.26 -6.82
C PRO A 272 -12.12 -6.88 -5.38
N ALA A 273 -11.13 -7.55 -4.79
CA ALA A 273 -10.67 -7.29 -3.42
C ALA A 273 -9.79 -6.03 -3.31
N VAL A 274 -9.27 -5.50 -4.43
CA VAL A 274 -8.36 -4.36 -4.41
C VAL A 274 -9.12 -3.04 -4.27
N THR A 275 -8.83 -2.33 -3.20
CA THR A 275 -9.36 -0.98 -2.96
C THR A 275 -8.55 0.06 -3.72
N ALA A 276 -7.23 0.14 -3.44
CA ALA A 276 -6.35 1.14 -4.03
C ALA A 276 -4.89 0.66 -4.07
N PRO A 277 -4.29 0.40 -5.24
CA PRO A 277 -2.85 0.16 -5.32
C PRO A 277 -2.05 1.44 -4.97
N ILE A 278 -0.91 1.23 -4.29
CA ILE A 278 -0.03 2.31 -3.87
C ILE A 278 0.93 2.68 -5.00
N VAL A 279 0.83 3.90 -5.49
CA VAL A 279 1.78 4.47 -6.45
C VAL A 279 2.79 5.35 -5.73
N GLY A 280 4.09 5.13 -5.96
CA GLY A 280 5.18 5.85 -5.31
C GLY A 280 6.00 6.68 -6.32
N PRO A 281 5.46 7.78 -6.85
CA PRO A 281 6.16 8.62 -7.81
C PRO A 281 7.33 9.37 -7.16
N ARG A 282 8.32 9.74 -7.99
CA ARG A 282 9.42 10.63 -7.61
C ARG A 282 9.32 12.01 -8.25
N THR A 283 8.49 12.13 -9.28
CA THR A 283 8.21 13.38 -9.99
C THR A 283 6.73 13.50 -10.27
N VAL A 284 6.27 14.73 -10.57
CA VAL A 284 4.87 15.00 -10.92
C VAL A 284 4.49 14.23 -12.20
N GLU A 285 5.37 14.13 -13.19
CA GLU A 285 5.13 13.41 -14.44
C GLU A 285 4.91 11.91 -14.21
N GLN A 286 5.68 11.30 -13.27
CA GLN A 286 5.45 9.90 -12.87
C GLN A 286 4.11 9.71 -12.19
N PHE A 287 3.72 10.67 -11.36
CA PHE A 287 2.40 10.65 -10.72
C PHE A 287 1.29 10.74 -11.77
N GLU A 288 1.34 11.73 -12.66
CA GLU A 288 0.37 11.90 -13.75
C GLU A 288 0.34 10.66 -14.67
N GLY A 289 1.50 10.07 -14.91
CA GLY A 289 1.60 8.80 -15.61
C GLY A 289 0.75 7.69 -14.97
N SER A 290 0.72 7.62 -13.64
CA SER A 290 -0.06 6.61 -12.93
C SER A 290 -1.58 6.81 -13.04
N LEU A 291 -2.03 8.05 -13.23
CA LEU A 291 -3.48 8.37 -13.36
C LEU A 291 -4.09 7.77 -14.65
N ARG A 292 -3.30 7.56 -15.70
CA ARG A 292 -3.81 6.98 -16.95
C ARG A 292 -4.40 5.59 -16.75
N ALA A 293 -3.88 4.82 -15.79
CA ALA A 293 -4.39 3.50 -15.47
C ALA A 293 -5.87 3.48 -15.04
N LEU A 294 -6.36 4.59 -14.47
CA LEU A 294 -7.78 4.76 -14.09
C LEU A 294 -8.73 4.75 -15.30
N HIS A 295 -8.21 4.97 -16.50
CA HIS A 295 -8.96 5.03 -17.75
C HIS A 295 -8.68 3.83 -18.68
N VAL A 296 -7.95 2.82 -18.19
CA VAL A 296 -7.70 1.58 -18.93
C VAL A 296 -8.72 0.53 -18.50
N ALA A 297 -9.68 0.27 -19.37
CA ALA A 297 -10.56 -0.88 -19.23
C ALA A 297 -9.91 -2.09 -19.92
N LEU A 298 -9.74 -3.17 -19.18
CA LEU A 298 -9.30 -4.46 -19.69
C LEU A 298 -10.53 -5.36 -19.82
N ASP A 299 -10.75 -5.93 -20.99
CA ASP A 299 -11.82 -6.90 -21.23
C ASP A 299 -11.43 -8.31 -20.72
N GLU A 300 -12.38 -9.26 -20.77
CA GLU A 300 -12.18 -10.61 -20.27
C GLU A 300 -11.07 -11.37 -21.05
N GLU A 301 -10.94 -11.14 -22.35
CA GLU A 301 -9.90 -11.76 -23.18
C GLU A 301 -8.51 -11.24 -22.76
N GLN A 302 -8.40 -9.94 -22.55
CA GLN A 302 -7.16 -9.30 -22.11
C GLN A 302 -6.76 -9.73 -20.68
N LEU A 303 -7.72 -9.85 -19.76
CA LEU A 303 -7.48 -10.36 -18.40
C LEU A 303 -7.04 -11.83 -18.45
N THR A 304 -7.70 -12.68 -19.25
CA THR A 304 -7.32 -14.08 -19.47
C THR A 304 -5.91 -14.17 -20.04
N ARG A 305 -5.57 -13.32 -21.01
CA ARG A 305 -4.23 -13.29 -21.59
C ARG A 305 -3.16 -12.91 -20.57
N LEU A 306 -3.44 -11.97 -19.68
CA LEU A 306 -2.54 -11.62 -18.58
C LEU A 306 -2.36 -12.78 -17.59
N ASP A 307 -3.43 -13.55 -17.32
CA ASP A 307 -3.37 -14.74 -16.46
C ASP A 307 -2.56 -15.89 -17.09
N GLU A 308 -2.59 -16.03 -18.42
CA GLU A 308 -1.71 -16.97 -19.12
C GLU A 308 -0.23 -16.59 -19.05
N ILE A 309 0.08 -15.28 -19.15
CA ILE A 309 1.46 -14.76 -19.06
C ILE A 309 1.98 -14.86 -17.62
N PHE A 310 1.13 -14.55 -16.65
CA PHE A 310 1.43 -14.56 -15.22
C PHE A 310 0.41 -15.42 -14.46
N PRO A 311 0.55 -16.74 -14.47
CA PRO A 311 -0.39 -17.63 -13.81
C PRO A 311 -0.60 -17.26 -12.34
N GLY A 312 -1.87 -17.13 -11.96
CA GLY A 312 -2.29 -16.92 -10.59
C GLY A 312 -2.39 -18.20 -9.79
N TYR A 313 -2.94 -18.09 -8.59
CA TYR A 313 -3.16 -19.22 -7.70
C TYR A 313 -4.64 -19.37 -7.41
N ARG A 314 -5.05 -20.61 -7.15
CA ARG A 314 -6.39 -20.92 -6.61
C ARG A 314 -6.25 -21.45 -5.18
N PRO A 315 -7.19 -21.11 -4.29
CA PRO A 315 -7.26 -21.75 -2.97
C PRO A 315 -7.30 -23.26 -3.09
N ALA A 316 -6.61 -23.95 -2.17
CA ALA A 316 -6.45 -25.39 -2.23
C ALA A 316 -7.73 -26.19 -2.51
N PRO A 317 -8.90 -25.97 -1.86
CA PRO A 317 -10.10 -26.72 -2.20
C PRO A 317 -10.57 -26.53 -3.65
N MET A 318 -10.48 -25.31 -4.19
CA MET A 318 -10.91 -24.99 -5.55
C MET A 318 -10.01 -25.59 -6.62
N GLU A 319 -8.73 -25.85 -6.30
CA GLU A 319 -7.77 -26.42 -7.23
C GLU A 319 -8.03 -27.91 -7.50
N TYR A 320 -8.57 -28.66 -6.52
CA TYR A 320 -8.71 -30.10 -6.62
C TYR A 320 -10.08 -30.67 -6.20
N ALA A 321 -10.95 -29.88 -5.59
CA ALA A 321 -12.22 -30.40 -5.05
C ALA A 321 -13.47 -29.96 -5.85
N TRP A 322 -13.40 -28.86 -6.62
CA TRP A 322 -14.45 -28.40 -7.56
C TRP A 322 -13.98 -27.44 -8.64
#